data_42928a1647f9c91ba514e98b97fe6b9a
#
_entry.id   42928a1647f9c91ba514e98b97fe6b9a
#
_cell.length_a   1.000
_cell.length_b   1.000
_cell.length_c   1.000
_cell.angle_alpha   90.00
_cell.angle_beta   90.00
_cell.angle_gamma   90.00
#
_symmetry.space_group_name_H-M   'P 1'
#
loop_
_entity.id
_entity.type
_entity.pdbx_description
1 polymer ?
#
loop_
_entity_poly.entity_id
_entity_poly.type
_entity_poly.pdbx_seq_one_letter_code
_entity_poly.pdbx_strand_id
1 'polypeptide(L)'
;MSTVIHATDLTRTYEVKRGMFGKPALVRALNGVSFDLSPGKTLAVVGESGCGKSTLARLVTMIEEPSSGTLTIDGKPASLTDKSLRRTVQIVFQNPYGSLNPRQKVGDILEEPLKVNTGDDAATRQQKARAMMQRVGLRPEHYDRYPHMFSGGQRQRIAIARALMLNPKVLVLDEPVSALDLSIQAQVLNLLIDLQKEFGLAYLFISHDLSVVKHIADEVMVMYLGRPVESGSAETVFADPKHPYTKALLSATPVANPAMKRERVRLEGELPSPLDIPSGCAFHPRCPIAIPECAKAIPPERSVAGRQVACIRAE
;
A
#
# COMPACT_ATOMS: atom_id res chain seq x y z
N MET A 1 -14.23 -6.25 -16.66
CA MET A 1 -14.14 -6.88 -15.33
C MET A 1 -14.66 -5.87 -14.34
N SER A 2 -15.42 -6.27 -13.31
CA SER A 2 -15.94 -5.34 -12.30
C SER A 2 -14.79 -4.91 -11.39
N THR A 3 -14.53 -3.61 -11.26
CA THR A 3 -13.58 -3.06 -10.30
C THR A 3 -14.20 -3.01 -8.90
N VAL A 4 -13.42 -3.31 -7.86
CA VAL A 4 -13.86 -3.18 -6.46
C VAL A 4 -13.46 -1.82 -5.88
N ILE A 5 -12.36 -1.22 -6.37
CA ILE A 5 -11.98 0.17 -6.10
C ILE A 5 -11.72 0.86 -7.43
N HIS A 6 -12.32 2.04 -7.60
CA HIS A 6 -12.03 2.95 -8.69
C HIS A 6 -11.70 4.32 -8.12
N ALA A 7 -10.53 4.82 -8.42
CA ALA A 7 -10.00 6.10 -7.97
C ALA A 7 -9.67 6.99 -9.17
N THR A 8 -10.12 8.24 -9.14
CA THR A 8 -9.86 9.21 -10.21
C THR A 8 -9.35 10.51 -9.61
N ASP A 9 -8.16 10.92 -10.03
CA ASP A 9 -7.50 12.19 -9.70
C ASP A 9 -7.48 12.51 -8.19
N LEU A 10 -7.23 11.48 -7.36
CA LEU A 10 -7.18 11.66 -5.92
C LEU A 10 -6.06 12.63 -5.53
N THR A 11 -6.42 13.66 -4.78
CA THR A 11 -5.45 14.57 -4.16
C THR A 11 -5.60 14.59 -2.65
N ARG A 12 -4.50 14.85 -1.95
CA ARG A 12 -4.52 15.13 -0.51
C ARG A 12 -3.49 16.17 -0.16
N THR A 13 -3.96 17.28 0.40
CA THR A 13 -3.11 18.39 0.87
C THR A 13 -3.31 18.57 2.36
N TYR A 14 -2.20 18.70 3.08
CA TYR A 14 -2.19 18.97 4.51
C TYR A 14 -1.68 20.41 4.75
N GLU A 15 -2.30 21.10 5.70
CA GLU A 15 -1.80 22.37 6.21
C GLU A 15 -0.88 22.12 7.40
N VAL A 16 0.38 22.56 7.29
CA VAL A 16 1.39 22.43 8.35
C VAL A 16 1.75 23.80 8.84
N LYS A 17 1.57 24.07 10.14
CA LYS A 17 1.97 25.34 10.77
C LYS A 17 3.50 25.43 10.83
N ARG A 18 4.08 26.52 10.28
CA ARG A 18 5.51 26.84 10.41
C ARG A 18 5.72 27.73 11.63
N GLY A 19 5.92 27.13 12.82
CA GLY A 19 6.12 27.87 14.06
C GLY A 19 4.87 28.62 14.54
N MET A 20 5.03 29.44 15.61
CA MET A 20 3.91 30.11 16.29
C MET A 20 3.33 31.31 15.50
N PHE A 21 4.11 31.91 14.58
CA PHE A 21 3.72 33.09 13.78
C PHE A 21 3.91 32.91 12.27
N GLY A 22 4.29 31.71 11.80
CA GLY A 22 4.52 31.45 10.38
C GLY A 22 3.23 31.21 9.59
N LYS A 23 3.20 31.59 8.30
CA LYS A 23 2.11 31.22 7.40
C LYS A 23 2.05 29.70 7.26
N PRO A 24 0.86 29.09 7.23
CA PRO A 24 0.71 27.66 6.97
C PRO A 24 1.39 27.26 5.66
N ALA A 25 2.13 26.18 5.67
CA ALA A 25 2.68 25.58 4.47
C ALA A 25 1.77 24.42 4.02
N LEU A 26 1.61 24.25 2.72
CA LEU A 26 0.79 23.21 2.13
C LEU A 26 1.69 22.03 1.72
N VAL A 27 1.47 20.86 2.33
CA VAL A 27 2.10 19.60 1.93
C VAL A 27 1.17 18.86 0.99
N ARG A 28 1.52 18.76 -0.28
CA ARG A 28 0.77 17.99 -1.27
C ARG A 28 1.19 16.52 -1.23
N ALA A 29 0.56 15.75 -0.35
CA ALA A 29 0.91 14.34 -0.15
C ALA A 29 0.45 13.44 -1.29
N LEU A 30 -0.72 13.75 -1.90
CA LEU A 30 -1.17 13.14 -3.14
C LEU A 30 -1.58 14.24 -4.13
N ASN A 31 -1.30 14.02 -5.41
CA ASN A 31 -1.40 15.07 -6.41
C ASN A 31 -1.87 14.51 -7.77
N GLY A 32 -3.08 13.92 -7.79
CA GLY A 32 -3.70 13.31 -8.96
C GLY A 32 -3.33 11.83 -9.12
N VAL A 33 -3.82 10.98 -8.22
CA VAL A 33 -3.62 9.52 -8.28
C VAL A 33 -4.89 8.87 -8.80
N SER A 34 -4.78 8.14 -9.92
CA SER A 34 -5.88 7.38 -10.51
C SER A 34 -5.48 5.91 -10.64
N PHE A 35 -6.38 5.00 -10.28
CA PHE A 35 -6.17 3.56 -10.45
C PHE A 35 -7.46 2.77 -10.32
N ASP A 36 -7.42 1.56 -10.83
CA ASP A 36 -8.45 0.54 -10.66
C ASP A 36 -7.89 -0.64 -9.86
N LEU A 37 -8.73 -1.27 -9.04
CA LEU A 37 -8.39 -2.50 -8.35
C LEU A 37 -9.54 -3.51 -8.54
N SER A 38 -9.21 -4.67 -9.10
CA SER A 38 -10.17 -5.74 -9.37
C SER A 38 -10.16 -6.81 -8.28
N PRO A 39 -11.28 -7.53 -8.04
CA PRO A 39 -11.32 -8.66 -7.12
C PRO A 39 -10.27 -9.72 -7.46
N GLY A 40 -9.64 -10.30 -6.43
CA GLY A 40 -8.62 -11.32 -6.58
C GLY A 40 -7.29 -10.83 -7.17
N LYS A 41 -7.10 -9.50 -7.32
CA LYS A 41 -5.89 -8.88 -7.87
C LYS A 41 -5.14 -8.09 -6.81
N THR A 42 -3.82 -7.99 -7.01
CA THR A 42 -2.91 -7.19 -6.17
C THR A 42 -2.37 -6.02 -6.97
N LEU A 43 -2.75 -4.80 -6.58
CA LEU A 43 -2.07 -3.57 -7.00
C LEU A 43 -1.01 -3.21 -5.96
N ALA A 44 0.26 -3.28 -6.34
CA ALA A 44 1.35 -2.83 -5.50
C ALA A 44 1.69 -1.36 -5.73
N VAL A 45 1.81 -0.60 -4.66
CA VAL A 45 2.21 0.81 -4.67
C VAL A 45 3.61 0.93 -4.10
N VAL A 46 4.55 1.39 -4.92
CA VAL A 46 5.97 1.47 -4.56
C VAL A 46 6.54 2.87 -4.74
N GLY A 47 7.63 3.17 -4.05
CA GLY A 47 8.33 4.45 -4.13
C GLY A 47 9.10 4.77 -2.85
N GLU A 48 9.92 5.82 -2.88
CA GLU A 48 10.70 6.28 -1.72
C GLU A 48 9.80 6.68 -0.55
N SER A 49 10.37 6.72 0.68
CA SER A 49 9.64 7.19 1.87
C SER A 49 9.13 8.62 1.66
N GLY A 50 7.91 8.89 2.12
CA GLY A 50 7.29 10.21 1.97
C GLY A 50 6.66 10.51 0.60
N CYS A 51 6.66 9.57 -0.38
CA CYS A 51 6.04 9.80 -1.69
C CYS A 51 4.50 9.71 -1.71
N GLY A 52 3.83 9.50 -0.57
CA GLY A 52 2.36 9.52 -0.47
C GLY A 52 1.67 8.16 -0.29
N LYS A 53 2.39 7.03 -0.27
CA LYS A 53 1.81 5.67 -0.20
C LYS A 53 0.86 5.46 0.99
N SER A 54 1.30 5.77 2.21
CA SER A 54 0.45 5.62 3.40
C SER A 54 -0.70 6.63 3.43
N THR A 55 -0.56 7.79 2.78
CA THR A 55 -1.69 8.72 2.57
C THR A 55 -2.74 8.07 1.66
N LEU A 56 -2.32 7.43 0.55
CA LEU A 56 -3.23 6.68 -0.32
C LEU A 56 -3.95 5.57 0.46
N ALA A 57 -3.22 4.80 1.29
CA ALA A 57 -3.83 3.79 2.16
C ALA A 57 -4.94 4.37 3.06
N ARG A 58 -4.71 5.54 3.68
CA ARG A 58 -5.69 6.20 4.54
C ARG A 58 -6.94 6.67 3.80
N LEU A 59 -6.78 7.16 2.56
CA LEU A 59 -7.92 7.53 1.73
C LEU A 59 -8.76 6.30 1.35
N VAL A 60 -8.10 5.25 0.85
CA VAL A 60 -8.77 4.01 0.42
C VAL A 60 -9.48 3.32 1.58
N THR A 61 -8.94 3.39 2.78
CA THR A 61 -9.56 2.82 4.00
C THR A 61 -10.54 3.78 4.69
N MET A 62 -10.81 4.92 4.08
CA MET A 62 -11.72 5.93 4.63
C MET A 62 -11.34 6.35 6.06
N ILE A 63 -10.06 6.43 6.37
CA ILE A 63 -9.53 7.05 7.59
C ILE A 63 -9.50 8.57 7.40
N GLU A 64 -9.24 9.01 6.16
CA GLU A 64 -9.23 10.41 5.75
C GLU A 64 -10.03 10.59 4.45
N GLU A 65 -10.51 11.81 4.19
CA GLU A 65 -11.14 12.19 2.93
C GLU A 65 -10.12 12.78 1.96
N PRO A 66 -10.29 12.56 0.64
CA PRO A 66 -9.48 13.26 -0.35
C PRO A 66 -9.76 14.76 -0.33
N SER A 67 -8.77 15.59 -0.68
CA SER A 67 -8.97 17.03 -0.87
C SER A 67 -9.72 17.32 -2.18
N SER A 68 -9.52 16.49 -3.20
CA SER A 68 -10.30 16.45 -4.45
C SER A 68 -10.14 15.10 -5.14
N GLY A 69 -10.88 14.90 -6.23
CA GLY A 69 -10.97 13.62 -6.93
C GLY A 69 -12.11 12.76 -6.41
N THR A 70 -12.28 11.58 -6.98
CA THR A 70 -13.36 10.66 -6.63
C THR A 70 -12.82 9.27 -6.28
N LEU A 71 -13.41 8.65 -5.28
CA LEU A 71 -13.12 7.28 -4.88
C LEU A 71 -14.44 6.53 -4.78
N THR A 72 -14.56 5.42 -5.50
CA THR A 72 -15.67 4.49 -5.37
C THR A 72 -15.20 3.14 -4.87
N ILE A 73 -15.98 2.55 -3.99
CA ILE A 73 -15.71 1.24 -3.37
C ILE A 73 -16.94 0.38 -3.57
N ASP A 74 -16.76 -0.77 -4.20
CA ASP A 74 -17.86 -1.70 -4.52
C ASP A 74 -19.05 -1.00 -5.23
N GLY A 75 -18.71 -0.11 -6.18
CA GLY A 75 -19.67 0.67 -6.96
C GLY A 75 -20.34 1.85 -6.22
N LYS A 76 -19.98 2.14 -4.98
CA LYS A 76 -20.52 3.25 -4.18
C LYS A 76 -19.48 4.32 -3.94
N PRO A 77 -19.83 5.62 -3.93
CA PRO A 77 -18.93 6.68 -3.50
C PRO A 77 -18.41 6.43 -2.09
N ALA A 78 -17.10 6.58 -1.89
CA ALA A 78 -16.49 6.45 -0.58
C ALA A 78 -17.03 7.50 0.39
N SER A 79 -17.35 7.09 1.62
CA SER A 79 -17.86 7.96 2.67
C SER A 79 -17.38 7.52 4.04
N LEU A 80 -16.88 8.46 4.84
CA LEU A 80 -16.44 8.23 6.22
C LEU A 80 -17.59 7.78 7.15
N THR A 81 -18.84 8.06 6.80
CA THR A 81 -20.00 7.72 7.61
C THR A 81 -20.62 6.37 7.25
N ASP A 82 -20.29 5.82 6.06
CA ASP A 82 -20.86 4.54 5.62
C ASP A 82 -20.13 3.35 6.28
N LYS A 83 -20.76 2.80 7.32
CA LYS A 83 -20.27 1.62 8.03
C LYS A 83 -20.17 0.37 7.13
N SER A 84 -20.99 0.26 6.08
CA SER A 84 -20.97 -0.90 5.18
C SER A 84 -19.69 -0.90 4.34
N LEU A 85 -19.27 0.25 3.83
CA LEU A 85 -18.03 0.41 3.07
C LEU A 85 -16.81 0.15 3.95
N ARG A 86 -16.84 0.59 5.23
CA ARG A 86 -15.75 0.30 6.17
C ARG A 86 -15.56 -1.20 6.44
N ARG A 87 -16.62 -2.01 6.36
CA ARG A 87 -16.49 -3.48 6.43
C ARG A 87 -15.89 -4.05 5.15
N THR A 88 -16.19 -3.43 4.01
CA THR A 88 -15.69 -3.87 2.70
C THR A 88 -14.19 -3.69 2.54
N VAL A 89 -13.61 -2.63 3.15
CA VAL A 89 -12.17 -2.33 3.10
C VAL A 89 -11.59 -2.37 4.50
N GLN A 90 -10.57 -3.21 4.69
CA GLN A 90 -9.84 -3.31 5.95
C GLN A 90 -8.36 -3.04 5.75
N ILE A 91 -7.62 -2.72 6.82
CA ILE A 91 -6.19 -2.39 6.78
C ILE A 91 -5.37 -3.24 7.74
N VAL A 92 -4.20 -3.65 7.27
CA VAL A 92 -3.10 -4.17 8.09
C VAL A 92 -1.99 -3.13 8.09
N PHE A 93 -1.67 -2.58 9.26
CA PHE A 93 -0.67 -1.53 9.42
C PHE A 93 0.76 -2.10 9.47
N GLN A 94 1.72 -1.26 9.13
CA GLN A 94 3.16 -1.53 9.10
C GLN A 94 3.71 -2.11 10.42
N ASN A 95 3.26 -1.57 11.55
CA ASN A 95 3.76 -1.97 12.87
C ASN A 95 2.73 -2.80 13.63
N PRO A 96 2.88 -4.15 13.69
CA PRO A 96 1.96 -5.00 14.42
C PRO A 96 2.01 -4.75 15.95
N TYR A 97 3.11 -4.22 16.48
CA TYR A 97 3.24 -3.87 17.89
C TYR A 97 2.32 -2.70 18.30
N GLY A 98 2.23 -1.67 17.43
CA GLY A 98 1.37 -0.51 17.67
C GLY A 98 -0.09 -0.74 17.30
N SER A 99 -0.38 -1.75 16.49
CA SER A 99 -1.74 -2.01 16.00
C SER A 99 -2.55 -2.96 16.88
N LEU A 100 -1.92 -3.73 17.76
CA LEU A 100 -2.57 -4.66 18.68
C LEU A 100 -2.53 -4.10 20.11
N ASN A 101 -3.67 -4.07 20.79
CA ASN A 101 -3.72 -3.63 22.18
C ASN A 101 -3.01 -4.67 23.09
N PRO A 102 -1.87 -4.33 23.74
CA PRO A 102 -1.09 -5.28 24.52
C PRO A 102 -1.80 -5.78 25.78
N ARG A 103 -2.89 -5.11 26.19
CA ARG A 103 -3.68 -5.45 27.38
C ARG A 103 -4.87 -6.35 27.08
N GLN A 104 -5.14 -6.65 25.81
CA GLN A 104 -6.20 -7.56 25.38
C GLN A 104 -5.62 -8.92 25.01
N LYS A 105 -6.36 -9.99 25.28
CA LYS A 105 -6.05 -11.33 24.75
C LYS A 105 -6.27 -11.40 23.25
N VAL A 106 -5.61 -12.32 22.57
CA VAL A 106 -5.77 -12.52 21.12
C VAL A 106 -7.23 -12.78 20.75
N GLY A 107 -7.95 -13.58 21.52
CA GLY A 107 -9.37 -13.82 21.32
C GLY A 107 -10.19 -12.53 21.31
N ASP A 108 -9.99 -11.68 22.32
CA ASP A 108 -10.69 -10.40 22.43
C ASP A 108 -10.40 -9.49 21.24
N ILE A 109 -9.12 -9.41 20.80
CA ILE A 109 -8.69 -8.63 19.65
C ILE A 109 -9.39 -9.10 18.37
N LEU A 110 -9.54 -10.40 18.17
CA LEU A 110 -10.20 -10.96 17.00
C LEU A 110 -11.72 -10.82 17.06
N GLU A 111 -12.32 -10.88 18.24
CA GLU A 111 -13.76 -10.73 18.41
C GLU A 111 -14.21 -9.26 18.32
N GLU A 112 -13.35 -8.29 18.63
CA GLU A 112 -13.69 -6.86 18.68
C GLU A 112 -14.33 -6.34 17.38
N PRO A 113 -13.82 -6.62 16.17
CA PRO A 113 -14.48 -6.22 14.93
C PRO A 113 -15.90 -6.76 14.80
N LEU A 114 -16.13 -8.01 15.18
CA LEU A 114 -17.47 -8.63 15.16
C LEU A 114 -18.39 -8.01 16.19
N LYS A 115 -17.91 -7.80 17.42
CA LYS A 115 -18.66 -7.21 18.52
C LYS A 115 -19.20 -5.82 18.17
N VAL A 116 -18.39 -5.01 17.45
CA VAL A 116 -18.76 -3.64 17.07
C VAL A 116 -19.66 -3.61 15.82
N ASN A 117 -19.50 -4.57 14.90
CA ASN A 117 -20.09 -4.47 13.57
C ASN A 117 -21.17 -5.51 13.25
N THR A 118 -21.37 -6.53 14.11
CA THR A 118 -22.34 -7.59 13.88
C THR A 118 -23.26 -7.76 15.09
N GLY A 119 -24.36 -8.50 14.92
CA GLY A 119 -25.26 -8.93 16.00
C GLY A 119 -24.90 -10.31 16.56
N ASP A 120 -23.72 -10.85 16.25
CA ASP A 120 -23.30 -12.18 16.69
C ASP A 120 -23.27 -12.28 18.22
N ASP A 121 -23.70 -13.38 18.78
CA ASP A 121 -23.53 -13.70 20.20
C ASP A 121 -22.07 -14.05 20.54
N ALA A 122 -21.74 -14.16 21.81
CA ALA A 122 -20.39 -14.42 22.26
C ALA A 122 -19.84 -15.77 21.76
N ALA A 123 -20.67 -16.82 21.74
CA ALA A 123 -20.26 -18.15 21.29
C ALA A 123 -19.93 -18.17 19.80
N THR A 124 -20.77 -17.51 18.98
CA THR A 124 -20.54 -17.36 17.53
C THR A 124 -19.28 -16.55 17.23
N ARG A 125 -19.02 -15.44 17.95
CA ARG A 125 -17.81 -14.66 17.79
C ARG A 125 -16.56 -15.47 18.12
N GLN A 126 -16.57 -16.18 19.26
CA GLN A 126 -15.48 -17.04 19.67
C GLN A 126 -15.19 -18.14 18.63
N GLN A 127 -16.24 -18.79 18.10
CA GLN A 127 -16.10 -19.81 17.07
C GLN A 127 -15.43 -19.24 15.81
N LYS A 128 -15.90 -18.07 15.32
CA LYS A 128 -15.33 -17.38 14.17
C LYS A 128 -13.88 -16.97 14.40
N ALA A 129 -13.55 -16.45 15.59
CA ALA A 129 -12.19 -16.08 15.95
C ALA A 129 -11.25 -17.27 15.94
N ARG A 130 -11.64 -18.41 16.55
CA ARG A 130 -10.84 -19.66 16.55
C ARG A 130 -10.66 -20.22 15.14
N ALA A 131 -11.69 -20.19 14.30
CA ALA A 131 -11.60 -20.61 12.90
C ALA A 131 -10.62 -19.73 12.11
N MET A 132 -10.66 -18.40 12.29
CA MET A 132 -9.74 -17.48 11.64
C MET A 132 -8.29 -17.68 12.12
N MET A 133 -8.09 -17.95 13.41
CA MET A 133 -6.76 -18.29 13.95
C MET A 133 -6.15 -19.49 13.24
N GLN A 134 -6.92 -20.55 13.01
CA GLN A 134 -6.45 -21.74 12.29
C GLN A 134 -6.02 -21.40 10.85
N ARG A 135 -6.81 -20.57 10.15
CA ARG A 135 -6.50 -20.13 8.76
C ARG A 135 -5.19 -19.36 8.65
N VAL A 136 -4.87 -18.53 9.65
CA VAL A 136 -3.58 -17.83 9.68
C VAL A 136 -2.44 -18.64 10.31
N GLY A 137 -2.66 -19.93 10.61
CA GLY A 137 -1.65 -20.84 11.17
C GLY A 137 -1.32 -20.58 12.64
N LEU A 138 -2.26 -20.03 13.41
CA LEU A 138 -2.15 -19.91 14.87
C LEU A 138 -2.81 -21.11 15.57
N ARG A 139 -2.24 -21.53 16.71
CA ARG A 139 -2.75 -22.66 17.48
C ARG A 139 -3.96 -22.25 18.33
N PRO A 140 -4.90 -23.18 18.63
CA PRO A 140 -6.08 -22.88 19.45
C PRO A 140 -5.77 -22.31 20.84
N GLU A 141 -4.69 -22.79 21.49
CA GLU A 141 -4.24 -22.35 22.81
C GLU A 141 -3.71 -20.89 22.80
N HIS A 142 -3.48 -20.30 21.63
CA HIS A 142 -3.06 -18.91 21.49
C HIS A 142 -4.19 -17.92 21.77
N TYR A 143 -5.44 -18.37 21.78
CA TYR A 143 -6.62 -17.53 21.97
C TYR A 143 -6.59 -16.75 23.29
N ASP A 144 -6.14 -17.39 24.38
CA ASP A 144 -6.10 -16.82 25.73
C ASP A 144 -4.79 -16.09 26.06
N ARG A 145 -3.85 -16.00 25.11
CA ARG A 145 -2.55 -15.34 25.29
C ARG A 145 -2.61 -13.85 24.90
N TYR A 146 -1.65 -13.09 25.41
CA TYR A 146 -1.48 -11.68 25.12
C TYR A 146 -0.48 -11.46 23.96
N PRO A 147 -0.61 -10.35 23.15
CA PRO A 147 0.26 -10.10 22.02
C PRO A 147 1.76 -10.12 22.33
N HIS A 148 2.18 -9.66 23.52
CA HIS A 148 3.60 -9.64 23.89
C HIS A 148 4.24 -11.04 24.03
N MET A 149 3.43 -12.11 24.09
CA MET A 149 3.89 -13.51 24.16
C MET A 149 4.19 -14.12 22.78
N PHE A 150 4.10 -13.33 21.71
CA PHE A 150 4.23 -13.80 20.33
C PHE A 150 5.42 -13.19 19.62
N SER A 151 6.01 -13.93 18.67
CA SER A 151 7.01 -13.41 17.75
C SER A 151 6.43 -12.34 16.81
N GLY A 152 7.29 -11.55 16.15
CA GLY A 152 6.86 -10.54 15.18
C GLY A 152 5.96 -11.12 14.08
N GLY A 153 6.34 -12.24 13.49
CA GLY A 153 5.52 -12.91 12.47
C GLY A 153 4.20 -13.45 12.98
N GLN A 154 4.14 -13.96 14.22
CA GLN A 154 2.89 -14.36 14.82
C GLN A 154 1.96 -13.18 15.11
N ARG A 155 2.50 -12.05 15.57
CA ARG A 155 1.71 -10.81 15.74
C ARG A 155 1.18 -10.29 14.41
N GLN A 156 1.96 -10.39 13.34
CA GLN A 156 1.51 -10.04 12.00
C GLN A 156 0.34 -10.92 11.56
N ARG A 157 0.40 -12.23 11.81
CA ARG A 157 -0.70 -13.16 11.56
C ARG A 157 -1.96 -12.80 12.37
N ILE A 158 -1.83 -12.35 13.62
CA ILE A 158 -2.95 -11.86 14.43
C ILE A 158 -3.54 -10.58 13.81
N ALA A 159 -2.72 -9.64 13.36
CA ALA A 159 -3.19 -8.42 12.70
C ALA A 159 -3.93 -8.71 11.38
N ILE A 160 -3.42 -9.64 10.57
CA ILE A 160 -4.08 -10.12 9.35
C ILE A 160 -5.42 -10.80 9.72
N ALA A 161 -5.43 -11.71 10.69
CA ALA A 161 -6.65 -12.37 11.15
C ALA A 161 -7.71 -11.36 11.59
N ARG A 162 -7.33 -10.35 12.39
CA ARG A 162 -8.25 -9.30 12.83
C ARG A 162 -8.89 -8.55 11.66
N ALA A 163 -8.09 -8.18 10.66
CA ALA A 163 -8.59 -7.48 9.49
C ALA A 163 -9.58 -8.35 8.67
N LEU A 164 -9.41 -9.66 8.67
CA LEU A 164 -10.27 -10.60 7.94
C LEU A 164 -11.57 -10.97 8.67
N MET A 165 -11.73 -10.63 9.96
CA MET A 165 -12.92 -11.02 10.75
C MET A 165 -14.24 -10.53 10.17
N LEU A 166 -14.24 -9.41 9.42
CA LEU A 166 -15.41 -8.84 8.79
C LEU A 166 -15.65 -9.32 7.35
N ASN A 167 -14.88 -10.30 6.86
CA ASN A 167 -14.91 -10.80 5.49
C ASN A 167 -14.85 -9.66 4.45
N PRO A 168 -13.80 -8.81 4.48
CA PRO A 168 -13.69 -7.69 3.57
C PRO A 168 -13.52 -8.17 2.12
N LYS A 169 -13.83 -7.29 1.14
CA LYS A 169 -13.49 -7.51 -0.28
C LYS A 169 -12.09 -7.00 -0.60
N VAL A 170 -11.63 -5.99 0.14
CA VAL A 170 -10.34 -5.32 -0.06
C VAL A 170 -9.54 -5.33 1.23
N LEU A 171 -8.29 -5.70 1.12
CA LEU A 171 -7.32 -5.58 2.21
C LEU A 171 -6.19 -4.63 1.78
N VAL A 172 -6.06 -3.52 2.49
CA VAL A 172 -4.93 -2.60 2.36
C VAL A 172 -3.82 -3.09 3.25
N LEU A 173 -2.66 -3.33 2.68
CA LEU A 173 -1.48 -3.88 3.33
C LEU A 173 -0.37 -2.82 3.32
N ASP A 174 -0.28 -2.03 4.39
CA ASP A 174 0.72 -0.95 4.50
C ASP A 174 2.01 -1.49 5.09
N GLU A 175 2.98 -1.80 4.24
CA GLU A 175 4.29 -2.39 4.56
C GLU A 175 4.21 -3.63 5.49
N PRO A 176 3.39 -4.63 5.18
CA PRO A 176 3.00 -5.69 6.13
C PRO A 176 4.14 -6.61 6.56
N VAL A 177 5.30 -6.57 5.91
CA VAL A 177 6.44 -7.46 6.19
C VAL A 177 7.75 -6.72 6.46
N SER A 178 7.77 -5.37 6.43
CA SER A 178 9.00 -4.57 6.52
C SER A 178 9.79 -4.73 7.83
N ALA A 179 9.11 -5.08 8.92
CA ALA A 179 9.71 -5.26 10.25
C ALA A 179 10.03 -6.73 10.59
N LEU A 180 9.99 -7.64 9.60
CA LEU A 180 10.18 -9.08 9.79
C LEU A 180 11.47 -9.57 9.13
N ASP A 181 12.07 -10.64 9.68
CA ASP A 181 13.20 -11.34 9.06
C ASP A 181 12.78 -12.00 7.73
N LEU A 182 13.71 -12.15 6.79
CA LEU A 182 13.46 -12.66 5.44
C LEU A 182 12.67 -13.98 5.39
N SER A 183 13.00 -14.94 6.26
CA SER A 183 12.30 -16.22 6.31
C SER A 183 10.85 -16.09 6.76
N ILE A 184 10.60 -15.19 7.71
CA ILE A 184 9.26 -14.90 8.22
C ILE A 184 8.48 -14.06 7.21
N GLN A 185 9.13 -13.12 6.49
CA GLN A 185 8.52 -12.38 5.39
C GLN A 185 7.93 -13.34 4.34
N ALA A 186 8.74 -14.32 3.88
CA ALA A 186 8.30 -15.30 2.90
C ALA A 186 7.07 -16.10 3.38
N GLN A 187 7.04 -16.50 4.66
CA GLN A 187 5.90 -17.21 5.24
C GLN A 187 4.63 -16.35 5.28
N VAL A 188 4.76 -15.06 5.63
CA VAL A 188 3.61 -14.14 5.68
C VAL A 188 3.11 -13.81 4.26
N LEU A 189 4.01 -13.66 3.29
CA LEU A 189 3.63 -13.45 1.88
C LEU A 189 2.88 -14.65 1.31
N ASN A 190 3.37 -15.87 1.54
CA ASN A 190 2.68 -17.07 1.10
C ASN A 190 1.29 -17.19 1.76
N LEU A 191 1.19 -16.90 3.06
CA LEU A 191 -0.10 -16.84 3.75
C LEU A 191 -1.04 -15.82 3.09
N LEU A 192 -0.57 -14.62 2.74
CA LEU A 192 -1.40 -13.62 2.06
C LEU A 192 -1.87 -14.10 0.68
N ILE A 193 -1.01 -14.77 -0.09
CA ILE A 193 -1.38 -15.36 -1.39
C ILE A 193 -2.45 -16.44 -1.22
N ASP A 194 -2.33 -17.30 -0.22
CA ASP A 194 -3.32 -18.35 0.05
C ASP A 194 -4.66 -17.77 0.49
N LEU A 195 -4.64 -16.77 1.38
CA LEU A 195 -5.86 -16.07 1.83
C LEU A 195 -6.51 -15.28 0.69
N GLN A 196 -5.73 -14.70 -0.23
CA GLN A 196 -6.26 -14.02 -1.42
C GLN A 196 -7.06 -14.97 -2.29
N LYS A 197 -6.52 -16.17 -2.54
CA LYS A 197 -7.19 -17.21 -3.33
C LYS A 197 -8.43 -17.77 -2.63
N GLU A 198 -8.33 -18.02 -1.31
CA GLU A 198 -9.43 -18.58 -0.52
C GLU A 198 -10.64 -17.64 -0.45
N PHE A 199 -10.38 -16.34 -0.22
CA PHE A 199 -11.43 -15.33 0.00
C PHE A 199 -11.73 -14.45 -1.21
N GLY A 200 -11.00 -14.57 -2.32
CA GLY A 200 -11.15 -13.71 -3.49
C GLY A 200 -10.77 -12.23 -3.22
N LEU A 201 -9.84 -11.98 -2.29
CA LEU A 201 -9.48 -10.66 -1.81
C LEU A 201 -8.79 -9.82 -2.90
N ALA A 202 -9.13 -8.55 -2.98
CA ALA A 202 -8.34 -7.57 -3.67
C ALA A 202 -7.32 -6.93 -2.71
N TYR A 203 -6.05 -6.83 -3.12
CA TYR A 203 -5.00 -6.24 -2.29
C TYR A 203 -4.51 -4.91 -2.85
N LEU A 204 -4.53 -3.87 -2.01
CA LEU A 204 -3.69 -2.69 -2.18
C LEU A 204 -2.44 -2.88 -1.33
N PHE A 205 -1.33 -3.26 -1.96
CA PHE A 205 -0.10 -3.67 -1.28
C PHE A 205 0.94 -2.55 -1.35
N ILE A 206 1.27 -1.95 -0.22
CA ILE A 206 2.28 -0.88 -0.13
C ILE A 206 3.59 -1.47 0.35
N SER A 207 4.67 -1.21 -0.38
CA SER A 207 6.02 -1.63 -0.01
C SER A 207 7.08 -0.70 -0.60
N HIS A 208 8.22 -0.65 0.06
CA HIS A 208 9.44 -0.09 -0.51
C HIS A 208 10.40 -1.18 -1.02
N ASP A 209 10.12 -2.46 -0.73
CA ASP A 209 10.90 -3.61 -1.21
C ASP A 209 10.31 -4.19 -2.50
N LEU A 210 11.00 -3.94 -3.61
CA LEU A 210 10.59 -4.41 -4.93
C LEU A 210 10.70 -5.93 -5.11
N SER A 211 11.53 -6.62 -4.31
CA SER A 211 11.64 -8.07 -4.31
C SER A 211 10.36 -8.70 -3.77
N VAL A 212 9.81 -8.14 -2.69
CA VAL A 212 8.53 -8.51 -2.10
C VAL A 212 7.39 -8.26 -3.10
N VAL A 213 7.38 -7.08 -3.72
CA VAL A 213 6.37 -6.70 -4.71
C VAL A 213 6.36 -7.64 -5.91
N LYS A 214 7.53 -8.01 -6.42
CA LYS A 214 7.66 -8.95 -7.54
C LYS A 214 7.04 -10.31 -7.25
N HIS A 215 6.96 -10.71 -5.98
CA HIS A 215 6.42 -12.01 -5.58
C HIS A 215 4.89 -12.02 -5.50
N ILE A 216 4.25 -10.89 -5.16
CA ILE A 216 2.82 -10.86 -4.84
C ILE A 216 1.98 -10.02 -5.82
N ALA A 217 2.58 -9.09 -6.57
CA ALA A 217 1.83 -8.11 -7.36
C ALA A 217 1.41 -8.64 -8.73
N ASP A 218 0.16 -8.39 -9.11
CA ASP A 218 -0.31 -8.47 -10.50
C ASP A 218 0.03 -7.17 -11.25
N GLU A 219 -0.20 -6.02 -10.60
CA GLU A 219 0.03 -4.68 -11.15
C GLU A 219 0.88 -3.86 -10.18
N VAL A 220 1.65 -2.93 -10.73
CA VAL A 220 2.52 -2.04 -9.97
C VAL A 220 2.25 -0.60 -10.35
N MET A 221 2.16 0.26 -9.36
CA MET A 221 2.14 1.71 -9.50
C MET A 221 3.34 2.31 -8.75
N VAL A 222 4.25 2.91 -9.50
CA VAL A 222 5.45 3.58 -8.96
C VAL A 222 5.11 5.04 -8.70
N MET A 223 5.26 5.48 -7.45
CA MET A 223 4.93 6.83 -7.01
C MET A 223 6.19 7.66 -6.70
N TYR A 224 6.17 8.92 -7.11
CA TYR A 224 7.18 9.91 -6.77
C TYR A 224 6.52 11.24 -6.39
N LEU A 225 6.79 11.76 -5.18
CA LEU A 225 6.25 13.03 -4.65
C LEU A 225 4.74 13.21 -4.92
N GLY A 226 3.95 12.22 -4.52
CA GLY A 226 2.49 12.25 -4.58
C GLY A 226 1.87 11.93 -5.93
N ARG A 227 2.66 11.55 -6.95
CA ARG A 227 2.16 11.23 -8.30
C ARG A 227 2.60 9.84 -8.76
N PRO A 228 1.77 9.11 -9.50
CA PRO A 228 2.22 7.99 -10.30
C PRO A 228 3.20 8.48 -11.36
N VAL A 229 4.28 7.74 -11.57
CA VAL A 229 5.27 8.01 -12.63
C VAL A 229 5.33 6.88 -13.65
N GLU A 230 5.03 5.67 -13.23
CA GLU A 230 4.89 4.49 -14.09
C GLU A 230 3.91 3.51 -13.45
N SER A 231 2.97 2.95 -14.23
CA SER A 231 2.03 1.93 -13.77
C SER A 231 1.69 0.94 -14.88
N GLY A 232 1.52 -0.33 -14.51
CA GLY A 232 1.20 -1.41 -15.43
C GLY A 232 1.34 -2.78 -14.79
N SER A 233 1.32 -3.84 -15.63
CA SER A 233 1.52 -5.20 -15.10
C SER A 233 2.90 -5.32 -14.42
N ALA A 234 2.97 -6.05 -13.31
CA ALA A 234 4.23 -6.25 -12.60
C ALA A 234 5.30 -6.86 -13.53
N GLU A 235 4.90 -7.81 -14.37
CA GLU A 235 5.80 -8.43 -15.34
C GLU A 235 6.45 -7.41 -16.26
N THR A 236 5.66 -6.52 -16.89
CA THR A 236 6.17 -5.54 -17.85
C THR A 236 7.02 -4.46 -17.20
N VAL A 237 6.59 -3.94 -16.03
CA VAL A 237 7.32 -2.88 -15.31
C VAL A 237 8.66 -3.38 -14.78
N PHE A 238 8.73 -4.63 -14.28
CA PHE A 238 9.97 -5.21 -13.77
C PHE A 238 10.93 -5.69 -14.86
N ALA A 239 10.41 -6.13 -16.01
CA ALA A 239 11.25 -6.60 -17.11
C ALA A 239 11.93 -5.45 -17.86
N ASP A 240 11.19 -4.36 -18.14
CA ASP A 240 11.66 -3.27 -18.98
C ASP A 240 11.08 -1.91 -18.48
N PRO A 241 11.54 -1.39 -17.32
CA PRO A 241 11.04 -0.13 -16.79
C PRO A 241 11.30 1.04 -17.76
N LYS A 242 10.29 1.90 -17.96
CA LYS A 242 10.39 3.02 -18.90
C LYS A 242 10.73 4.34 -18.22
N HIS A 243 10.18 4.60 -17.03
CA HIS A 243 10.51 5.83 -16.31
C HIS A 243 11.91 5.75 -15.67
N PRO A 244 12.77 6.79 -15.79
CA PRO A 244 14.12 6.77 -15.23
C PRO A 244 14.18 6.53 -13.71
N TYR A 245 13.19 7.00 -12.96
CA TYR A 245 13.08 6.73 -11.53
C TYR A 245 12.82 5.24 -11.26
N THR A 246 11.95 4.60 -12.02
CA THR A 246 11.68 3.15 -11.90
C THR A 246 12.93 2.34 -12.20
N LYS A 247 13.69 2.74 -13.25
CA LYS A 247 15.00 2.13 -13.58
C LYS A 247 15.96 2.22 -12.40
N ALA A 248 16.06 3.38 -11.79
CA ALA A 248 16.94 3.61 -10.64
C ALA A 248 16.53 2.76 -9.43
N LEU A 249 15.23 2.73 -9.08
CA LEU A 249 14.72 1.90 -7.99
C LEU A 249 15.03 0.42 -8.20
N LEU A 250 14.77 -0.10 -9.40
CA LEU A 250 15.04 -1.51 -9.75
C LEU A 250 16.53 -1.83 -9.77
N SER A 251 17.38 -0.87 -10.18
CA SER A 251 18.83 -1.05 -10.18
C SER A 251 19.43 -1.14 -8.76
N ALA A 252 18.78 -0.51 -7.79
CA ALA A 252 19.16 -0.53 -6.38
C ALA A 252 18.71 -1.79 -5.64
N THR A 253 17.77 -2.57 -6.21
CA THR A 253 17.23 -3.78 -5.59
C THR A 253 18.27 -4.91 -5.66
N PRO A 254 18.61 -5.55 -4.52
CA PRO A 254 19.52 -6.68 -4.51
C PRO A 254 19.01 -7.84 -5.39
N VAL A 255 19.90 -8.43 -6.18
CA VAL A 255 19.57 -9.62 -7.00
C VAL A 255 20.19 -10.83 -6.33
N ALA A 256 19.41 -11.90 -6.17
CA ALA A 256 19.85 -13.14 -5.54
C ALA A 256 20.96 -13.87 -6.33
N ASN A 257 21.15 -13.55 -7.62
CA ASN A 257 22.18 -14.15 -8.46
C ASN A 257 23.44 -13.27 -8.51
N PRO A 258 24.56 -13.65 -7.88
CA PRO A 258 25.81 -12.87 -7.88
C PRO A 258 26.43 -12.68 -9.27
N ALA A 259 26.11 -13.55 -10.24
CA ALA A 259 26.60 -13.47 -11.61
C ALA A 259 25.93 -12.37 -12.44
N MET A 260 24.75 -11.91 -12.02
CA MET A 260 24.04 -10.80 -12.69
C MET A 260 24.51 -9.46 -12.12
N LYS A 261 25.59 -8.91 -12.66
CA LYS A 261 25.99 -7.52 -12.40
C LYS A 261 24.98 -6.58 -13.07
N ARG A 262 24.08 -6.01 -12.30
CA ARG A 262 23.28 -4.84 -12.76
C ARG A 262 24.13 -3.59 -12.57
N GLU A 263 24.21 -2.78 -13.60
CA GLU A 263 24.78 -1.44 -13.49
C GLU A 263 23.87 -0.59 -12.61
N ARG A 264 24.38 -0.16 -11.46
CA ARG A 264 23.60 0.66 -10.52
C ARG A 264 23.44 2.08 -11.06
N VAL A 265 22.22 2.49 -11.32
CA VAL A 265 21.90 3.88 -11.60
C VAL A 265 21.99 4.68 -10.30
N ARG A 266 23.05 5.47 -10.13
CA ARG A 266 23.15 6.38 -8.99
C ARG A 266 22.28 7.59 -9.23
N LEU A 267 21.31 7.83 -8.33
CA LEU A 267 20.56 9.07 -8.31
C LEU A 267 21.39 10.12 -7.59
N GLU A 268 21.67 11.22 -8.27
CA GLU A 268 22.36 12.37 -7.68
C GLU A 268 21.33 13.30 -7.01
N GLY A 269 21.77 14.02 -5.98
CA GLY A 269 20.94 14.98 -5.25
C GLY A 269 20.03 14.33 -4.17
N GLU A 270 19.52 15.19 -3.30
CA GLU A 270 18.59 14.82 -2.23
C GLU A 270 17.15 14.69 -2.75
N LEU A 271 16.33 13.94 -2.02
CA LEU A 271 14.89 13.87 -2.28
C LEU A 271 14.27 15.26 -2.04
N PRO A 272 13.63 15.88 -3.04
CA PRO A 272 12.98 17.18 -2.84
C PRO A 272 11.89 17.12 -1.76
N SER A 273 11.73 18.21 -1.05
CA SER A 273 10.72 18.34 -0.02
C SER A 273 9.30 18.32 -0.61
N PRO A 274 8.35 17.61 -0.04
CA PRO A 274 6.94 17.70 -0.43
C PRO A 274 6.31 19.08 -0.14
N LEU A 275 7.04 19.95 0.59
CA LEU A 275 6.69 21.36 0.79
C LEU A 275 7.11 22.25 -0.39
N ASP A 276 8.11 21.82 -1.17
CA ASP A 276 8.68 22.56 -2.30
C ASP A 276 8.93 21.59 -3.46
N ILE A 277 7.84 21.18 -4.09
CA ILE A 277 7.88 20.23 -5.21
C ILE A 277 8.46 20.96 -6.44
N PRO A 278 9.50 20.40 -7.08
CA PRO A 278 10.08 20.99 -8.30
C PRO A 278 9.02 21.23 -9.40
N SER A 279 9.18 22.32 -10.14
CA SER A 279 8.32 22.63 -11.28
C SER A 279 8.42 21.55 -12.38
N GLY A 280 7.39 21.38 -13.18
CA GLY A 280 7.36 20.38 -14.23
C GLY A 280 7.40 18.94 -13.72
N CYS A 281 8.26 18.10 -14.30
CA CYS A 281 8.50 16.75 -13.81
C CYS A 281 9.21 16.80 -12.46
N ALA A 282 8.56 16.38 -11.38
CA ALA A 282 9.15 16.45 -10.04
C ALA A 282 10.47 15.67 -9.89
N PHE A 283 10.72 14.70 -10.77
CA PHE A 283 11.97 13.93 -10.79
C PHE A 283 13.10 14.60 -11.58
N HIS A 284 12.84 15.68 -12.35
CA HIS A 284 13.86 16.27 -13.25
C HIS A 284 15.18 16.65 -12.57
N PRO A 285 15.23 17.13 -11.29
CA PRO A 285 16.51 17.48 -10.66
C PRO A 285 17.42 16.28 -10.39
N ARG A 286 16.85 15.07 -10.31
CA ARG A 286 17.58 13.82 -10.05
C ARG A 286 17.63 12.90 -11.28
N CYS A 287 17.06 13.34 -12.41
CA CYS A 287 16.93 12.53 -13.60
C CYS A 287 18.22 12.56 -14.45
N PRO A 288 18.88 11.42 -14.71
CA PRO A 288 20.12 11.38 -15.50
C PRO A 288 19.93 11.74 -16.97
N ILE A 289 18.68 11.75 -17.46
CA ILE A 289 18.32 12.09 -18.85
C ILE A 289 17.46 13.34 -18.94
N ALA A 290 17.49 14.20 -17.91
CA ALA A 290 16.70 15.42 -17.90
C ALA A 290 17.06 16.36 -19.07
N ILE A 291 16.04 17.02 -19.60
CA ILE A 291 16.19 18.10 -20.60
C ILE A 291 15.47 19.35 -20.08
N PRO A 292 15.75 20.56 -20.61
CA PRO A 292 15.14 21.79 -20.11
C PRO A 292 13.60 21.78 -20.12
N GLU A 293 12.98 21.05 -21.03
CA GLU A 293 11.52 20.87 -21.13
C GLU A 293 10.93 20.15 -19.93
N CYS A 294 11.69 19.27 -19.28
CA CYS A 294 11.24 18.54 -18.08
C CYS A 294 10.93 19.48 -16.90
N ALA A 295 11.56 20.65 -16.84
CA ALA A 295 11.30 21.65 -15.78
C ALA A 295 10.09 22.55 -16.06
N LYS A 296 9.58 22.57 -17.31
CA LYS A 296 8.55 23.53 -17.74
C LYS A 296 7.13 23.07 -17.49
N ALA A 297 6.86 21.78 -17.68
CA ALA A 297 5.51 21.23 -17.57
C ALA A 297 5.51 19.84 -16.94
N ILE A 298 4.44 19.55 -16.20
CA ILE A 298 4.22 18.18 -15.66
C ILE A 298 3.97 17.25 -16.84
N PRO A 299 4.74 16.17 -17.00
CA PRO A 299 4.53 15.25 -18.11
C PRO A 299 3.16 14.55 -17.96
N PRO A 300 2.35 14.52 -19.02
CA PRO A 300 1.13 13.73 -19.02
C PRO A 300 1.45 12.23 -18.96
N GLU A 301 0.58 11.47 -18.35
CA GLU A 301 0.62 10.01 -18.45
C GLU A 301 0.35 9.59 -19.90
N ARG A 302 1.20 8.73 -20.45
CA ARG A 302 1.09 8.21 -21.82
C ARG A 302 1.20 6.70 -21.80
N SER A 303 0.46 6.04 -22.69
CA SER A 303 0.63 4.61 -22.90
C SER A 303 1.90 4.34 -23.69
N VAL A 304 2.86 3.67 -23.06
CA VAL A 304 4.14 3.25 -23.65
C VAL A 304 4.34 1.77 -23.41
N ALA A 305 4.44 0.97 -24.46
CA ALA A 305 4.63 -0.48 -24.40
C ALA A 305 3.66 -1.19 -23.41
N GLY A 306 2.38 -0.82 -23.46
CA GLY A 306 1.30 -1.44 -22.66
C GLY A 306 1.23 -1.01 -21.18
N ARG A 307 1.91 0.08 -20.78
CA ARG A 307 1.86 0.66 -19.44
C ARG A 307 1.69 2.18 -19.49
N GLN A 308 1.26 2.80 -18.40
CA GLN A 308 1.17 4.25 -18.28
C GLN A 308 2.49 4.81 -17.75
N VAL A 309 3.03 5.84 -18.39
CA VAL A 309 4.32 6.47 -18.02
C VAL A 309 4.21 7.97 -18.09
N ALA A 310 4.54 8.65 -17.00
CA ALA A 310 4.58 10.11 -16.90
C ALA A 310 6.00 10.66 -17.20
N CYS A 311 6.49 10.43 -18.42
CA CYS A 311 7.80 10.90 -18.86
C CYS A 311 7.75 11.31 -20.34
N ILE A 312 8.23 12.52 -20.67
CA ILE A 312 8.29 13.01 -22.06
C ILE A 312 9.36 12.31 -22.90
N ARG A 313 10.31 11.63 -22.23
CA ARG A 313 11.42 10.88 -22.86
C ARG A 313 11.27 9.36 -22.81
N ALA A 314 10.13 8.85 -22.33
CA ALA A 314 9.88 7.41 -22.37
C ALA A 314 9.59 6.94 -23.80
N GLU A 315 10.29 5.88 -24.20
CA GLU A 315 10.16 5.18 -25.48
C GLU A 315 9.85 3.69 -25.27
#